data_4c6f8eb771e563b445b1d46a14fdd2f8
#
_entry.id   4c6f8eb771e563b445b1d46a14fdd2f8
#
_cell.length_a   1.000
_cell.length_b   1.000
_cell.length_c   1.000
_cell.angle_alpha   90.00
_cell.angle_beta   90.00
_cell.angle_gamma   90.00
#
_symmetry.space_group_name_H-M   'P 1'
#
loop_
_entity.id
_entity.type
_entity.pdbx_description
1 polymer ?
#
loop_
_entity_poly.entity_id
_entity_poly.type
_entity_poly.pdbx_seq_one_letter_code
_entity_poly.pdbx_strand_id
1 'polypeptide(L)'
;MIILALDALDLNMVTKYKCKNLMQNEYGQTSLAEFELERTVVLWASFLTGKNMEPEIPVKTQWEFKLRPEQTFLPFFKTHLAIDVPAFSLKEKNHAEERRLLKKYFDEEANVEEYDPVVWENHEENKKDFFGSLGQYDVVMGYFDLADAIGHLSFGLPEKMEKVYIELEQMAQEVKTRSDDLILVISDHGMKPVGRYGDHSRNGFYSANRTLGLNLPKITDFYNIIRAVAKGESS
;
A
#
# COMPACT_ATOMS: atom_id res chain seq x y z
N MET A 1 -7.65 13.20 7.70
CA MET A 1 -6.42 12.59 7.15
C MET A 1 -6.77 11.46 6.20
N ILE A 2 -6.06 11.32 5.08
CA ILE A 2 -6.29 10.26 4.09
C ILE A 2 -4.98 9.50 3.88
N ILE A 3 -5.04 8.16 3.89
CA ILE A 3 -3.89 7.28 3.67
C ILE A 3 -4.18 6.39 2.46
N LEU A 4 -3.43 6.60 1.37
CA LEU A 4 -3.36 5.68 0.23
C LEU A 4 -2.22 4.69 0.48
N ALA A 5 -2.56 3.48 0.88
CA ALA A 5 -1.65 2.37 1.09
C ALA A 5 -1.54 1.57 -0.22
N LEU A 6 -0.47 1.82 -0.98
CA LEU A 6 -0.27 1.27 -2.32
C LEU A 6 0.85 0.23 -2.30
N ASP A 7 0.49 -1.05 -2.35
CA ASP A 7 1.46 -2.15 -2.28
C ASP A 7 2.41 -2.14 -3.48
N ALA A 8 3.68 -2.34 -3.21
CA ALA A 8 4.77 -2.37 -4.19
C ALA A 8 4.90 -1.13 -5.09
N LEU A 9 4.43 0.05 -4.64
CA LEU A 9 4.62 1.27 -5.42
C LEU A 9 6.11 1.65 -5.47
N ASP A 10 6.70 1.60 -6.66
CA ASP A 10 8.14 1.80 -6.87
C ASP A 10 8.45 3.24 -7.33
N LEU A 11 9.40 3.93 -6.65
CA LEU A 11 9.78 5.30 -6.96
C LEU A 11 10.30 5.47 -8.38
N ASN A 12 11.04 4.47 -8.92
CA ASN A 12 11.56 4.57 -10.28
C ASN A 12 10.43 4.54 -11.30
N MET A 13 9.40 3.72 -11.06
CA MET A 13 8.22 3.65 -11.92
C MET A 13 7.35 4.90 -11.81
N VAL A 14 7.13 5.42 -10.59
CA VAL A 14 6.45 6.72 -10.34
C VAL A 14 7.14 7.84 -11.12
N THR A 15 8.48 7.87 -11.10
CA THR A 15 9.29 8.86 -11.84
C THR A 15 9.22 8.63 -13.34
N LYS A 16 9.36 7.37 -13.79
CA LYS A 16 9.34 6.99 -15.21
C LYS A 16 8.03 7.38 -15.89
N TYR A 17 6.90 7.14 -15.24
CA TYR A 17 5.56 7.47 -15.75
C TYR A 17 5.11 8.88 -15.37
N LYS A 18 5.97 9.67 -14.70
CA LYS A 18 5.72 11.08 -14.33
C LYS A 18 4.45 11.28 -13.48
N CYS A 19 4.23 10.42 -12.52
CA CYS A 19 3.07 10.41 -11.64
C CYS A 19 3.16 11.54 -10.59
N LYS A 20 2.86 12.77 -10.98
CA LYS A 20 3.03 13.98 -10.14
C LYS A 20 2.09 14.02 -8.94
N ASN A 21 0.90 13.45 -9.04
CA ASN A 21 -0.05 13.42 -7.95
C ASN A 21 0.35 12.38 -6.89
N LEU A 22 0.99 11.28 -7.32
CA LEU A 22 1.62 10.33 -6.39
C LEU A 22 2.85 10.94 -5.69
N MET A 23 3.66 11.78 -6.38
CA MET A 23 4.83 12.42 -5.77
C MET A 23 4.48 13.51 -4.75
N GLN A 24 3.39 14.25 -4.94
CA GLN A 24 2.93 15.31 -4.06
C GLN A 24 3.97 16.41 -3.78
N ASN A 25 3.96 17.04 -2.58
CA ASN A 25 4.88 18.11 -2.20
C ASN A 25 6.21 17.58 -1.63
N GLU A 26 6.15 16.49 -0.89
CA GLU A 26 7.32 15.77 -0.38
C GLU A 26 7.16 14.29 -0.72
N TYR A 27 8.23 13.67 -1.20
CA TYR A 27 8.25 12.25 -1.52
C TYR A 27 9.66 11.67 -1.42
N GLY A 28 9.73 10.37 -1.26
CA GLY A 28 10.99 9.65 -1.18
C GLY A 28 10.83 8.16 -1.01
N GLN A 29 11.92 7.51 -0.69
CA GLN A 29 11.93 6.09 -0.34
C GLN A 29 11.83 5.90 1.17
N THR A 30 11.24 4.79 1.59
CA THR A 30 11.33 4.29 2.96
C THR A 30 12.44 3.25 3.07
N SER A 31 13.01 3.12 4.26
CA SER A 31 14.01 2.09 4.56
C SER A 31 13.36 0.87 5.18
N LEU A 32 13.67 -0.31 4.64
CA LEU A 32 13.29 -1.61 5.19
C LEU A 32 14.47 -2.35 5.83
N ALA A 33 15.53 -1.62 6.20
CA ALA A 33 16.77 -2.22 6.72
C ALA A 33 16.60 -3.00 8.03
N GLU A 34 15.50 -2.77 8.75
CA GLU A 34 15.18 -3.47 10.01
C GLU A 34 14.45 -4.81 9.81
N PHE A 35 14.11 -5.19 8.57
CA PHE A 35 13.43 -6.44 8.24
C PHE A 35 14.36 -7.39 7.50
N GLU A 36 14.20 -8.68 7.73
CA GLU A 36 14.93 -9.72 7.00
C GLU A 36 14.30 -9.95 5.62
N LEU A 37 12.96 -9.98 5.56
CA LEU A 37 12.17 -10.24 4.35
C LEU A 37 11.11 -9.16 4.13
N GLU A 38 10.86 -8.86 2.85
CA GLU A 38 9.82 -7.95 2.40
C GLU A 38 8.46 -8.67 2.36
N ARG A 39 7.85 -8.90 3.54
CA ARG A 39 6.55 -9.59 3.66
C ARG A 39 5.43 -8.59 3.88
N THR A 40 4.52 -8.47 2.94
CA THR A 40 3.38 -7.55 2.96
C THR A 40 2.66 -7.49 4.31
N VAL A 41 2.24 -8.64 4.86
CA VAL A 41 1.54 -8.69 6.15
C VAL A 41 2.37 -8.14 7.29
N VAL A 42 3.69 -8.42 7.30
CA VAL A 42 4.61 -7.94 8.32
C VAL A 42 4.83 -6.44 8.21
N LEU A 43 5.04 -5.94 7.00
CA LEU A 43 5.33 -4.53 6.76
C LEU A 43 4.12 -3.65 7.08
N TRP A 44 2.90 -4.06 6.67
CA TRP A 44 1.68 -3.33 7.02
C TRP A 44 1.35 -3.43 8.51
N ALA A 45 1.57 -4.58 9.15
CA ALA A 45 1.46 -4.68 10.61
C ALA A 45 2.44 -3.74 11.32
N SER A 46 3.67 -3.63 10.80
CA SER A 46 4.71 -2.76 11.36
C SER A 46 4.39 -1.27 11.17
N PHE A 47 3.85 -0.90 10.00
CA PHE A 47 3.31 0.45 9.75
C PHE A 47 2.21 0.83 10.74
N LEU A 48 1.25 -0.07 10.94
CA LEU A 48 0.10 0.16 11.82
C LEU A 48 0.49 0.27 13.29
N THR A 49 1.54 -0.45 13.73
CA THR A 49 1.93 -0.57 15.16
C THR A 49 3.14 0.27 15.54
N GLY A 50 3.91 0.78 14.56
CA GLY A 50 5.14 1.52 14.80
C GLY A 50 6.32 0.68 15.32
N LYS A 51 6.27 -0.63 15.16
CA LYS A 51 7.36 -1.54 15.58
C LYS A 51 7.55 -2.67 14.57
N ASN A 52 8.76 -3.21 14.47
CA ASN A 52 9.00 -4.38 13.64
C ASN A 52 8.21 -5.59 14.16
N MET A 53 7.22 -6.03 13.36
CA MET A 53 6.35 -7.18 13.68
C MET A 53 6.87 -8.52 13.13
N GLU A 54 8.02 -8.54 12.48
CA GLU A 54 8.57 -9.75 11.86
C GLU A 54 8.79 -10.90 12.87
N PRO A 55 9.28 -10.65 14.10
CA PRO A 55 9.40 -11.71 15.10
C PRO A 55 8.06 -12.28 15.59
N GLU A 56 6.98 -11.49 15.49
CA GLU A 56 5.66 -11.87 16.00
C GLU A 56 4.80 -12.60 14.95
N ILE A 57 5.17 -12.51 13.65
CA ILE A 57 4.38 -13.04 12.54
C ILE A 57 5.12 -14.17 11.82
N PRO A 58 4.84 -15.45 12.14
CA PRO A 58 5.48 -16.56 11.46
C PRO A 58 5.10 -16.65 9.98
N VAL A 59 6.06 -16.99 9.11
CA VAL A 59 5.86 -17.08 7.65
C VAL A 59 4.67 -17.97 7.27
N LYS A 60 4.54 -19.12 7.91
CA LYS A 60 3.52 -20.14 7.56
C LYS A 60 2.09 -19.70 7.84
N THR A 61 1.89 -18.81 8.82
CA THR A 61 0.56 -18.39 9.31
C THR A 61 0.34 -16.89 9.17
N GLN A 62 1.19 -16.19 8.41
CA GLN A 62 1.14 -14.74 8.30
C GLN A 62 -0.22 -14.21 7.83
N TRP A 63 -0.91 -14.92 6.95
CA TRP A 63 -2.22 -14.51 6.44
C TRP A 63 -3.36 -14.70 7.42
N GLU A 64 -3.16 -15.48 8.48
CA GLU A 64 -4.11 -15.68 9.60
C GLU A 64 -3.92 -14.63 10.70
N PHE A 65 -2.80 -13.89 10.66
CA PHE A 65 -2.46 -12.91 11.68
C PHE A 65 -3.36 -11.68 11.59
N LYS A 66 -3.92 -11.28 12.75
CA LYS A 66 -4.75 -10.07 12.86
C LYS A 66 -4.38 -9.24 14.07
N LEU A 67 -4.18 -7.97 13.84
CA LEU A 67 -4.04 -6.95 14.89
C LEU A 67 -5.40 -6.62 15.49
N ARG A 68 -5.41 -6.33 16.79
CA ARG A 68 -6.55 -5.70 17.45
C ARG A 68 -6.44 -4.17 17.23
N PRO A 69 -7.60 -3.45 17.17
CA PRO A 69 -7.59 -2.00 16.93
C PRO A 69 -6.66 -1.22 17.86
N GLU A 70 -6.63 -1.55 19.15
CA GLU A 70 -5.82 -0.89 20.16
C GLU A 70 -4.30 -1.07 20.01
N GLN A 71 -3.86 -1.96 19.13
CA GLN A 71 -2.45 -2.15 18.78
C GLN A 71 -1.99 -1.20 17.68
N THR A 72 -2.92 -0.51 17.01
CA THR A 72 -2.68 0.33 15.85
C THR A 72 -2.73 1.83 16.20
N PHE A 73 -2.34 2.69 15.25
CA PHE A 73 -2.52 4.14 15.40
C PHE A 73 -3.98 4.60 15.18
N LEU A 74 -4.86 3.76 14.66
CA LEU A 74 -6.22 4.15 14.31
C LEU A 74 -7.02 4.75 15.48
N PRO A 75 -6.95 4.22 16.72
CA PRO A 75 -7.65 4.79 17.87
C PRO A 75 -7.17 6.19 18.32
N PHE A 76 -6.11 6.74 17.71
CA PHE A 76 -5.75 8.14 17.95
C PHE A 76 -6.77 9.11 17.34
N PHE A 77 -7.56 8.64 16.38
CA PHE A 77 -8.63 9.37 15.73
C PHE A 77 -9.98 8.97 16.33
N LYS A 78 -10.88 9.94 16.52
CA LYS A 78 -12.21 9.70 17.08
C LYS A 78 -13.03 8.77 16.16
N THR A 79 -12.94 8.98 14.86
CA THR A 79 -13.57 8.16 13.85
C THR A 79 -12.52 7.72 12.82
N HIS A 80 -12.49 6.42 12.51
CA HIS A 80 -11.50 5.85 11.60
C HIS A 80 -12.08 4.72 10.77
N LEU A 81 -11.55 4.55 9.57
CA LEU A 81 -11.87 3.43 8.69
C LEU A 81 -10.59 2.93 8.01
N ALA A 82 -10.38 1.63 8.03
CA ALA A 82 -9.34 0.95 7.27
C ALA A 82 -9.98 -0.08 6.35
N ILE A 83 -9.72 0.04 5.05
CA ILE A 83 -10.32 -0.79 4.00
C ILE A 83 -9.26 -1.71 3.45
N ASP A 84 -9.50 -3.00 3.58
CA ASP A 84 -8.71 -4.10 3.01
C ASP A 84 -7.24 -4.17 3.45
N VAL A 85 -6.90 -3.61 4.61
CA VAL A 85 -5.50 -3.50 5.07
C VAL A 85 -4.99 -4.86 5.59
N PRO A 86 -3.85 -5.37 5.08
CA PRO A 86 -3.23 -6.60 5.57
C PRO A 86 -2.97 -6.57 7.08
N ALA A 87 -3.08 -7.71 7.73
CA ALA A 87 -3.01 -7.88 9.17
C ALA A 87 -4.11 -7.16 9.99
N PHE A 88 -5.06 -6.48 9.38
CA PHE A 88 -6.10 -5.73 10.11
C PHE A 88 -7.51 -5.94 9.57
N SER A 89 -7.79 -5.46 8.36
CA SER A 89 -9.15 -5.48 7.77
C SER A 89 -9.20 -6.18 6.41
N LEU A 90 -8.28 -7.09 6.15
CA LEU A 90 -8.11 -7.77 4.86
C LEU A 90 -9.41 -8.46 4.41
N LYS A 91 -9.82 -8.22 3.16
CA LYS A 91 -10.89 -8.95 2.46
C LYS A 91 -10.38 -10.32 2.02
N GLU A 92 -10.26 -11.25 2.98
CA GLU A 92 -9.57 -12.54 2.79
C GLU A 92 -10.02 -13.32 1.55
N LYS A 93 -11.31 -13.25 1.20
CA LYS A 93 -11.86 -13.96 0.04
C LYS A 93 -11.22 -13.47 -1.26
N ASN A 94 -11.08 -12.15 -1.44
CA ASN A 94 -10.51 -11.54 -2.64
C ASN A 94 -9.04 -11.95 -2.78
N HIS A 95 -8.25 -11.71 -1.75
CA HIS A 95 -6.82 -12.06 -1.76
C HIS A 95 -6.54 -13.57 -1.79
N ALA A 96 -7.44 -14.41 -1.26
CA ALA A 96 -7.31 -15.87 -1.39
C ALA A 96 -7.48 -16.32 -2.85
N GLU A 97 -8.40 -15.70 -3.59
CA GLU A 97 -8.61 -16.00 -5.00
C GLU A 97 -7.43 -15.52 -5.87
N GLU A 98 -6.92 -14.32 -5.63
CA GLU A 98 -5.71 -13.81 -6.30
C GLU A 98 -4.51 -14.73 -6.09
N ARG A 99 -4.21 -15.10 -4.84
CA ARG A 99 -3.13 -16.04 -4.52
C ARG A 99 -3.34 -17.42 -5.15
N ARG A 100 -4.59 -17.89 -5.21
CA ARG A 100 -4.93 -19.17 -5.86
C ARG A 100 -4.64 -19.12 -7.36
N LEU A 101 -5.02 -18.04 -8.03
CA LEU A 101 -4.79 -17.86 -9.46
C LEU A 101 -3.30 -17.63 -9.76
N LEU A 102 -2.62 -16.82 -8.93
CA LEU A 102 -1.17 -16.61 -9.05
C LEU A 102 -0.39 -17.93 -8.95
N LYS A 103 -0.77 -18.76 -7.95
CA LYS A 103 -0.17 -20.09 -7.81
C LYS A 103 -0.44 -20.95 -9.05
N LYS A 104 -1.69 -21.00 -9.52
CA LYS A 104 -2.06 -21.75 -10.74
C LYS A 104 -1.29 -21.28 -11.97
N TYR A 105 -1.03 -19.98 -12.09
CA TYR A 105 -0.21 -19.45 -13.18
C TYR A 105 1.19 -20.05 -13.16
N PHE A 106 1.86 -20.09 -12.00
CA PHE A 106 3.19 -20.71 -11.87
C PHE A 106 3.19 -22.23 -11.98
N ASP A 107 2.05 -22.87 -11.70
CA ASP A 107 1.83 -24.31 -11.91
C ASP A 107 1.42 -24.62 -13.38
N GLU A 108 1.39 -23.62 -14.30
CA GLU A 108 0.95 -23.70 -15.70
C GLU A 108 -0.53 -24.14 -15.88
N GLU A 109 -1.36 -23.91 -14.87
CA GLU A 109 -2.80 -24.25 -14.83
C GLU A 109 -3.74 -23.06 -15.10
N ALA A 110 -3.21 -21.83 -15.16
CA ALA A 110 -3.95 -20.62 -15.45
C ALA A 110 -3.09 -19.66 -16.29
N ASN A 111 -3.72 -18.63 -16.85
CA ASN A 111 -3.04 -17.60 -17.64
C ASN A 111 -3.30 -16.19 -17.06
N VAL A 112 -2.65 -15.19 -17.66
CA VAL A 112 -2.76 -13.79 -17.23
C VAL A 112 -4.16 -13.24 -17.50
N GLU A 113 -4.82 -13.72 -18.53
CA GLU A 113 -6.18 -13.32 -18.91
C GLU A 113 -7.24 -13.77 -17.89
N GLU A 114 -6.92 -14.77 -17.07
CA GLU A 114 -7.75 -15.19 -15.94
C GLU A 114 -7.42 -14.42 -14.66
N TYR A 115 -6.15 -14.10 -14.43
CA TYR A 115 -5.65 -13.45 -13.23
C TYR A 115 -5.96 -11.95 -13.18
N ASP A 116 -5.57 -11.22 -14.23
CA ASP A 116 -5.66 -9.76 -14.25
C ASP A 116 -7.08 -9.22 -14.00
N PRO A 117 -8.15 -9.78 -14.63
CA PRO A 117 -9.51 -9.27 -14.37
C PRO A 117 -9.92 -9.36 -12.90
N VAL A 118 -9.50 -10.39 -12.18
CA VAL A 118 -9.82 -10.55 -10.74
C VAL A 118 -9.12 -9.47 -9.92
N VAL A 119 -7.85 -9.19 -10.19
CA VAL A 119 -7.11 -8.13 -9.53
C VAL A 119 -7.76 -6.76 -9.77
N TRP A 120 -8.13 -6.47 -11.03
CA TRP A 120 -8.79 -5.22 -11.37
C TRP A 120 -10.19 -5.08 -10.75
N GLU A 121 -10.97 -6.16 -10.68
CA GLU A 121 -12.30 -6.15 -10.03
C GLU A 121 -12.18 -5.86 -8.54
N ASN A 122 -11.23 -6.51 -7.84
CA ASN A 122 -10.96 -6.26 -6.42
C ASN A 122 -10.48 -4.81 -6.19
N HIS A 123 -9.61 -4.31 -7.06
CA HIS A 123 -9.17 -2.92 -7.03
C HIS A 123 -10.33 -1.93 -7.15
N GLU A 124 -11.22 -2.11 -8.13
CA GLU A 124 -12.39 -1.23 -8.32
C GLU A 124 -13.39 -1.31 -7.16
N GLU A 125 -13.56 -2.48 -6.53
CA GLU A 125 -14.37 -2.63 -5.31
C GLU A 125 -13.77 -1.80 -4.16
N ASN A 126 -12.48 -1.95 -3.88
CA ASN A 126 -11.77 -1.21 -2.84
C ASN A 126 -11.79 0.30 -3.11
N LYS A 127 -11.59 0.70 -4.36
CA LYS A 127 -11.65 2.09 -4.80
C LYS A 127 -13.03 2.71 -4.56
N LYS A 128 -14.10 2.00 -4.88
CA LYS A 128 -15.48 2.44 -4.62
C LYS A 128 -15.73 2.65 -3.12
N ASP A 129 -15.32 1.68 -2.28
CA ASP A 129 -15.48 1.75 -0.83
C ASP A 129 -14.69 2.92 -0.25
N PHE A 130 -13.45 3.09 -0.72
CA PHE A 130 -12.54 4.15 -0.27
C PHE A 130 -13.08 5.54 -0.62
N PHE A 131 -13.39 5.81 -1.89
CA PHE A 131 -13.90 7.12 -2.32
C PHE A 131 -15.28 7.43 -1.74
N GLY A 132 -16.11 6.41 -1.51
CA GLY A 132 -17.39 6.55 -0.82
C GLY A 132 -17.26 6.93 0.65
N SER A 133 -16.11 6.68 1.27
CA SER A 133 -15.86 6.93 2.71
C SER A 133 -15.23 8.29 2.99
N LEU A 134 -14.67 8.96 1.98
CA LEU A 134 -13.99 10.23 2.16
C LEU A 134 -14.91 11.29 2.77
N GLY A 135 -14.41 12.02 3.75
CA GLY A 135 -15.15 13.06 4.47
C GLY A 135 -16.10 12.54 5.57
N GLN A 136 -16.21 11.22 5.76
CA GLN A 136 -17.06 10.62 6.80
C GLN A 136 -16.30 10.26 8.09
N TYR A 137 -14.97 10.18 8.03
CA TYR A 137 -14.10 9.78 9.13
C TYR A 137 -12.94 10.75 9.30
N ASP A 138 -12.41 10.86 10.52
CA ASP A 138 -11.21 11.67 10.81
C ASP A 138 -9.97 11.12 10.10
N VAL A 139 -9.90 9.78 9.94
CA VAL A 139 -8.91 9.11 9.09
C VAL A 139 -9.55 7.99 8.28
N VAL A 140 -9.22 7.95 6.99
CA VAL A 140 -9.53 6.84 6.08
C VAL A 140 -8.22 6.29 5.51
N MET A 141 -8.00 4.99 5.65
CA MET A 141 -6.90 4.26 5.03
C MET A 141 -7.48 3.24 4.05
N GLY A 142 -7.11 3.34 2.78
CA GLY A 142 -7.43 2.33 1.76
C GLY A 142 -6.17 1.63 1.29
N TYR A 143 -6.17 0.30 1.31
CA TYR A 143 -5.11 -0.52 0.76
C TYR A 143 -5.47 -0.99 -0.65
N PHE A 144 -4.47 -0.95 -1.53
CA PHE A 144 -4.57 -1.32 -2.95
C PHE A 144 -3.30 -2.05 -3.38
N ASP A 145 -3.44 -3.29 -3.76
CA ASP A 145 -2.35 -4.16 -4.18
C ASP A 145 -2.14 -4.22 -5.69
N LEU A 146 -2.81 -3.36 -6.45
CA LEU A 146 -2.79 -3.40 -7.92
C LEU A 146 -1.38 -3.42 -8.52
N ALA A 147 -0.44 -2.62 -7.98
CA ALA A 147 0.92 -2.57 -8.49
C ALA A 147 1.72 -3.84 -8.14
N ASP A 148 1.50 -4.42 -6.96
CA ASP A 148 2.10 -5.68 -6.55
C ASP A 148 1.57 -6.86 -7.35
N ALA A 149 0.26 -7.04 -7.33
CA ALA A 149 -0.41 -8.18 -7.95
C ALA A 149 -0.13 -8.26 -9.47
N ILE A 150 -0.35 -7.15 -10.21
CA ILE A 150 -0.03 -7.08 -11.64
C ILE A 150 1.48 -7.15 -11.88
N GLY A 151 2.27 -6.54 -11.00
CA GLY A 151 3.72 -6.49 -11.09
C GLY A 151 4.36 -7.86 -11.03
N HIS A 152 3.90 -8.75 -10.16
CA HIS A 152 4.43 -10.12 -10.05
C HIS A 152 4.49 -10.85 -11.41
N LEU A 153 3.48 -10.67 -12.25
CA LEU A 153 3.43 -11.33 -13.56
C LEU A 153 3.87 -10.45 -14.74
N SER A 154 3.99 -9.14 -14.54
CA SER A 154 4.06 -8.20 -15.67
C SER A 154 4.96 -6.99 -15.46
N PHE A 155 5.81 -6.96 -14.43
CA PHE A 155 6.67 -5.80 -14.13
C PHE A 155 7.61 -5.42 -15.28
N GLY A 156 8.10 -6.42 -16.03
CA GLY A 156 8.91 -6.24 -17.23
C GLY A 156 8.10 -5.89 -18.50
N LEU A 157 6.78 -5.68 -18.42
CA LEU A 157 5.91 -5.30 -19.53
C LEU A 157 5.51 -3.81 -19.39
N PRO A 158 6.25 -2.86 -20.04
CA PRO A 158 6.11 -1.43 -19.79
C PRO A 158 4.69 -0.88 -20.00
N GLU A 159 4.02 -1.29 -21.07
CA GLU A 159 2.68 -0.81 -21.40
C GLU A 159 1.63 -1.24 -20.37
N LYS A 160 1.81 -2.42 -19.77
CA LYS A 160 0.91 -2.93 -18.76
C LYS A 160 1.12 -2.21 -17.44
N MET A 161 2.37 -2.05 -17.02
CA MET A 161 2.70 -1.29 -15.82
C MET A 161 2.35 0.20 -15.95
N GLU A 162 2.48 0.79 -17.14
CA GLU A 162 2.03 2.16 -17.38
C GLU A 162 0.55 2.34 -17.06
N LYS A 163 -0.31 1.41 -17.48
CA LYS A 163 -1.76 1.45 -17.16
C LYS A 163 -2.01 1.40 -15.64
N VAL A 164 -1.28 0.54 -14.93
CA VAL A 164 -1.36 0.44 -13.46
C VAL A 164 -0.97 1.76 -12.80
N TYR A 165 0.17 2.35 -13.18
CA TYR A 165 0.65 3.59 -12.59
C TYR A 165 -0.21 4.81 -12.97
N ILE A 166 -0.81 4.84 -14.17
CA ILE A 166 -1.79 5.86 -14.56
C ILE A 166 -3.05 5.75 -13.70
N GLU A 167 -3.55 4.56 -13.43
CA GLU A 167 -4.70 4.36 -12.55
C GLU A 167 -4.42 4.89 -11.13
N LEU A 168 -3.29 4.51 -10.54
CA LEU A 168 -2.90 4.97 -9.20
C LEU A 168 -2.65 6.49 -9.15
N GLU A 169 -2.10 7.07 -10.21
CA GLU A 169 -1.94 8.52 -10.38
C GLU A 169 -3.29 9.24 -10.43
N GLN A 170 -4.28 8.68 -11.14
CA GLN A 170 -5.64 9.23 -11.21
C GLN A 170 -6.33 9.16 -9.85
N MET A 171 -6.16 8.07 -9.11
CA MET A 171 -6.67 7.97 -7.73
C MET A 171 -6.06 9.05 -6.83
N ALA A 172 -4.76 9.24 -6.87
CA ALA A 172 -4.09 10.28 -6.10
C ALA A 172 -4.58 11.69 -6.48
N GLN A 173 -4.80 11.94 -7.78
CA GLN A 173 -5.40 13.18 -8.27
C GLN A 173 -6.81 13.38 -7.72
N GLU A 174 -7.64 12.36 -7.75
CA GLU A 174 -9.03 12.40 -7.27
C GLU A 174 -9.09 12.69 -5.76
N VAL A 175 -8.23 12.06 -4.96
CA VAL A 175 -8.12 12.35 -3.52
C VAL A 175 -7.78 13.83 -3.29
N LYS A 176 -6.80 14.36 -4.01
CA LYS A 176 -6.39 15.79 -3.90
C LYS A 176 -7.50 16.76 -4.30
N THR A 177 -8.39 16.37 -5.21
CA THR A 177 -9.53 17.23 -5.59
C THR A 177 -10.70 17.17 -4.61
N ARG A 178 -10.77 16.11 -3.81
CA ARG A 178 -11.88 15.88 -2.87
C ARG A 178 -11.59 16.32 -1.43
N SER A 179 -10.32 16.57 -1.09
CA SER A 179 -9.95 16.89 0.30
C SER A 179 -8.71 17.77 0.40
N ASP A 180 -8.76 18.73 1.33
CA ASP A 180 -7.63 19.55 1.78
C ASP A 180 -6.90 18.94 2.99
N ASP A 181 -7.29 17.76 3.43
CA ASP A 181 -6.67 17.03 4.54
C ASP A 181 -5.21 16.68 4.25
N LEU A 182 -4.49 16.24 5.28
CA LEU A 182 -3.22 15.58 5.07
C LEU A 182 -3.45 14.27 4.29
N ILE A 183 -2.81 14.18 3.13
CA ILE A 183 -2.80 13.01 2.26
C ILE A 183 -1.42 12.36 2.38
N LEU A 184 -1.37 11.13 2.86
CA LEU A 184 -0.20 10.28 2.89
C LEU A 184 -0.37 9.17 1.85
N VAL A 185 0.54 9.08 0.89
CA VAL A 185 0.74 7.89 0.06
C VAL A 185 1.88 7.11 0.66
N ILE A 186 1.70 5.83 0.88
CA ILE A 186 2.71 4.96 1.49
C ILE A 186 2.71 3.60 0.81
N SER A 187 3.90 3.07 0.54
CA SER A 187 4.11 1.70 0.09
C SER A 187 4.99 0.96 1.08
N ASP A 188 4.66 -0.29 1.30
CA ASP A 188 5.40 -1.18 2.18
C ASP A 188 6.76 -1.57 1.57
N HIS A 189 6.81 -1.90 0.29
CA HIS A 189 8.04 -2.16 -0.47
C HIS A 189 7.93 -1.62 -1.90
N GLY A 190 8.98 -1.69 -2.67
CA GLY A 190 8.95 -1.46 -4.12
C GLY A 190 9.06 -2.78 -4.87
N MET A 191 9.32 -2.69 -6.18
CA MET A 191 9.47 -3.85 -7.05
C MET A 191 10.71 -3.74 -7.94
N LYS A 192 11.35 -4.86 -8.22
CA LYS A 192 12.48 -5.00 -9.12
C LYS A 192 12.20 -6.01 -10.22
N PRO A 193 12.73 -5.85 -11.45
CA PRO A 193 12.48 -6.77 -12.54
C PRO A 193 13.25 -8.09 -12.37
N VAL A 194 12.57 -9.19 -12.64
CA VAL A 194 13.13 -10.54 -12.82
C VAL A 194 12.65 -11.08 -14.17
N GLY A 195 13.32 -10.70 -15.24
CA GLY A 195 12.85 -10.92 -16.59
C GLY A 195 11.56 -10.13 -16.86
N ARG A 196 10.48 -10.83 -17.24
CA ARG A 196 9.14 -10.22 -17.38
C ARG A 196 8.40 -10.05 -16.04
N TYR A 197 8.84 -10.76 -15.02
CA TYR A 197 8.22 -10.80 -13.70
C TYR A 197 8.75 -9.68 -12.79
N GLY A 198 8.04 -9.43 -11.70
CA GLY A 198 8.48 -8.60 -10.59
C GLY A 198 8.78 -9.40 -9.34
N ASP A 199 9.72 -8.92 -8.55
CA ASP A 199 10.03 -9.39 -7.21
C ASP A 199 10.19 -8.19 -6.28
N HIS A 200 9.93 -8.36 -5.00
CA HIS A 200 9.99 -7.28 -4.01
C HIS A 200 11.38 -6.64 -3.93
N SER A 201 11.43 -5.34 -3.72
CA SER A 201 12.65 -4.59 -3.45
C SER A 201 12.65 -4.02 -2.03
N ARG A 202 13.85 -3.70 -1.51
CA ARG A 202 14.04 -3.32 -0.10
C ARG A 202 13.73 -1.86 0.24
N ASN A 203 13.10 -1.13 -0.66
CA ASN A 203 12.70 0.26 -0.42
C ASN A 203 11.23 0.41 -0.78
N GLY A 204 10.43 0.87 0.16
CA GLY A 204 9.09 1.34 -0.14
C GLY A 204 9.10 2.77 -0.65
N PHE A 205 7.92 3.32 -0.88
CA PHE A 205 7.70 4.70 -1.31
C PHE A 205 6.86 5.45 -0.26
N TYR A 206 7.10 6.74 -0.10
CA TYR A 206 6.18 7.62 0.60
C TYR A 206 6.03 8.95 -0.13
N SER A 207 4.89 9.58 0.03
CA SER A 207 4.71 11.00 -0.29
C SER A 207 3.63 11.65 0.58
N ALA A 208 3.72 12.98 0.72
CA ALA A 208 2.74 13.76 1.45
C ALA A 208 2.45 15.08 0.74
N ASN A 209 1.19 15.57 0.85
CA ASN A 209 0.80 16.88 0.33
C ASN A 209 1.25 18.05 1.23
N ARG A 210 1.97 17.76 2.31
CA ARG A 210 2.62 18.73 3.22
C ARG A 210 4.06 18.32 3.45
N THR A 211 4.92 19.27 3.80
CA THR A 211 6.30 18.97 4.16
C THR A 211 6.34 18.33 5.55
N LEU A 212 6.88 17.13 5.63
CA LEU A 212 7.09 16.38 6.86
C LEU A 212 8.56 16.39 7.30
N GLY A 213 9.47 16.80 6.42
CA GLY A 213 10.91 16.89 6.67
C GLY A 213 11.61 15.52 6.80
N LEU A 214 11.11 14.52 6.10
CA LEU A 214 11.59 13.15 6.22
C LEU A 214 12.80 12.89 5.31
N ASN A 215 13.75 12.12 5.82
CA ASN A 215 14.92 11.67 5.07
C ASN A 215 15.12 10.17 5.26
N LEU A 216 14.74 9.37 4.28
CA LEU A 216 14.79 7.92 4.27
C LEU A 216 14.15 7.32 5.56
N PRO A 217 12.88 7.66 5.87
CA PRO A 217 12.22 7.17 7.06
C PRO A 217 12.05 5.65 7.00
N LYS A 218 12.00 5.01 8.18
CA LYS A 218 11.53 3.63 8.28
C LYS A 218 10.01 3.60 8.15
N ILE A 219 9.47 2.48 7.69
CA ILE A 219 8.01 2.31 7.64
C ILE A 219 7.38 2.42 9.04
N THR A 220 8.09 2.02 10.09
CA THR A 220 7.68 2.11 11.49
C THR A 220 7.64 3.55 12.05
N ASP A 221 8.39 4.48 11.45
CA ASP A 221 8.42 5.88 11.89
C ASP A 221 7.08 6.59 11.67
N PHE A 222 6.33 6.18 10.65
CA PHE A 222 5.04 6.78 10.29
C PHE A 222 3.99 6.67 11.40
N TYR A 223 4.07 5.69 12.29
CA TYR A 223 3.21 5.61 13.47
C TYR A 223 3.27 6.87 14.34
N ASN A 224 4.48 7.36 14.61
CA ASN A 224 4.66 8.56 15.43
C ASN A 224 4.27 9.83 14.66
N ILE A 225 4.52 9.89 13.36
CA ILE A 225 4.09 11.01 12.50
C ILE A 225 2.56 11.10 12.49
N ILE A 226 1.86 10.00 12.26
CA ILE A 226 0.40 9.93 12.26
C ILE A 226 -0.16 10.29 13.64
N ARG A 227 0.48 9.82 14.72
CA ARG A 227 0.10 10.16 16.10
C ARG A 227 0.22 11.66 16.38
N ALA A 228 1.28 12.31 15.91
CA ALA A 228 1.46 13.76 16.05
C ALA A 228 0.35 14.53 15.32
N VAL A 229 0.04 14.11 14.08
CA VAL A 229 -1.08 14.68 13.30
C VAL A 229 -2.41 14.53 14.04
N ALA A 230 -2.71 13.36 14.58
CA ALA A 230 -3.96 13.11 15.32
C ALA A 230 -4.10 14.01 16.55
N LYS A 231 -2.98 14.43 17.18
CA LYS A 231 -2.96 15.34 18.31
C LYS A 231 -2.99 16.82 17.92
N GLY A 232 -2.92 17.15 16.63
CA GLY A 232 -2.79 18.53 16.15
C GLY A 232 -1.42 19.14 16.43
N GLU A 233 -0.41 18.31 16.72
CA GLU A 233 0.98 18.75 16.90
C GLU A 233 1.55 19.05 15.50
N SER A 234 1.99 20.30 15.27
CA SER A 234 2.67 20.68 14.04
C SER A 234 4.02 19.95 13.98
N SER A 235 4.23 19.15 12.93
CA SER A 235 5.53 18.56 12.60
C SER A 235 6.49 19.62 12.09
#